data_a323f8cc96c93604659690599e8383b7
#
_entry.id   a323f8cc96c93604659690599e8383b7
#
_cell.length_a   1.000
_cell.length_b   1.000
_cell.length_c   1.000
_cell.angle_alpha   90.00
_cell.angle_beta   90.00
_cell.angle_gamma   90.00
#
_symmetry.space_group_name_H-M   'P 1'
#
loop_
_entity.id
_entity.type
_entity.pdbx_description
1 polymer ?
#
loop_
_entity_poly.entity_id
_entity_poly.type
_entity_poly.pdbx_seq_one_letter_code
_entity_poly.pdbx_strand_id
1 'polypeptide(L)'
;MENLLELLRLRRSTRVFKDTQITPELVEMLMQATLMSPSSKRSNPWEFVLVDEPATLQALAACKKHGSQFLDKAPLAVVVLADSTRSDVWVEDASIAAILLQLEAEDLGLGSCWIQVRLRQTADGDDSEAYVRKVLIVPDHL
;
A
#
# COMPACT_ATOMS: atom_id res chain seq x y z
N MET A 1 23.32 -6.85 2.38
CA MET A 1 21.92 -7.05 2.83
C MET A 1 21.87 -6.94 4.35
N GLU A 2 20.97 -6.12 4.84
CA GLU A 2 20.78 -5.98 6.27
C GLU A 2 19.99 -7.18 6.82
N ASN A 3 20.17 -7.49 8.10
CA ASN A 3 19.34 -8.53 8.70
C ASN A 3 17.98 -7.94 9.12
N LEU A 4 17.02 -8.80 9.41
CA LEU A 4 15.66 -8.38 9.73
C LEU A 4 15.61 -7.43 10.94
N LEU A 5 16.41 -7.67 11.96
CA LEU A 5 16.41 -6.82 13.17
C LEU A 5 16.83 -5.39 12.82
N GLU A 6 17.83 -5.23 11.95
CA GLU A 6 18.25 -3.92 11.49
C GLU A 6 17.16 -3.21 10.68
N LEU A 7 16.48 -3.93 9.81
CA LEU A 7 15.34 -3.37 9.05
C LEU A 7 14.27 -2.86 10.00
N LEU A 8 13.96 -3.62 11.04
CA LEU A 8 12.96 -3.23 12.03
C LEU A 8 13.38 -2.00 12.83
N ARG A 9 14.67 -1.86 13.11
CA ARG A 9 15.20 -0.68 13.81
C ARG A 9 15.16 0.57 12.95
N LEU A 10 15.44 0.43 11.65
CA LEU A 10 15.60 1.55 10.73
C LEU A 10 14.27 2.03 10.14
N ARG A 11 13.32 1.14 9.96
CA ARG A 11 12.05 1.48 9.31
C ARG A 11 11.32 2.61 10.06
N ARG A 12 10.87 3.59 9.31
CA ARG A 12 10.07 4.71 9.80
C ARG A 12 8.95 5.00 8.81
N SER A 13 7.88 5.62 9.29
CA SER A 13 6.87 6.20 8.41
C SER A 13 7.44 7.45 7.76
N THR A 14 7.69 7.38 6.47
CA THR A 14 8.26 8.47 5.68
C THR A 14 7.13 9.20 4.95
N ARG A 15 7.04 10.51 5.10
CA ARG A 15 5.97 11.33 4.49
C ARG A 15 6.49 12.45 3.60
N VAL A 16 7.80 12.49 3.39
CA VAL A 16 8.44 13.40 2.43
C VAL A 16 9.33 12.55 1.53
N PHE A 17 9.09 12.59 0.24
CA PHE A 17 9.76 11.72 -0.72
C PHE A 17 10.54 12.54 -1.74
N LYS A 18 11.59 11.93 -2.28
CA LYS A 18 12.34 12.50 -3.38
C LYS A 18 11.50 12.47 -4.66
N ASP A 19 11.71 13.46 -5.52
CA ASP A 19 11.07 13.52 -6.84
C ASP A 19 11.84 12.66 -7.84
N THR A 20 12.03 11.38 -7.51
CA THR A 20 12.79 10.42 -8.30
C THR A 20 11.91 9.20 -8.55
N GLN A 21 11.78 8.81 -9.81
CA GLN A 21 11.02 7.62 -10.16
C GLN A 21 11.69 6.37 -9.60
N ILE A 22 10.87 5.45 -9.12
CA ILE A 22 11.33 4.14 -8.68
C ILE A 22 11.50 3.28 -9.94
N THR A 23 12.68 2.66 -10.08
CA THR A 23 12.98 1.89 -11.29
C THR A 23 12.09 0.64 -11.39
N PRO A 24 11.82 0.15 -12.61
CA PRO A 24 11.04 -1.08 -12.78
C PRO A 24 11.63 -2.27 -12.03
N GLU A 25 12.96 -2.35 -11.93
CA GLU A 25 13.65 -3.43 -11.21
C GLU A 25 13.33 -3.41 -9.71
N LEU A 26 13.30 -2.21 -9.11
CA LEU A 26 12.95 -2.06 -7.70
C LEU A 26 11.47 -2.37 -7.47
N VAL A 27 10.59 -1.94 -8.37
CA VAL A 27 9.16 -2.26 -8.28
C VAL A 27 8.96 -3.76 -8.33
N GLU A 28 9.66 -4.46 -9.23
CA GLU A 28 9.57 -5.91 -9.31
C GLU A 28 9.99 -6.58 -8.01
N MET A 29 11.09 -6.14 -7.40
CA MET A 29 11.57 -6.68 -6.12
C MET A 29 10.56 -6.45 -5.00
N LEU A 30 9.93 -5.27 -4.96
CA LEU A 30 8.87 -4.99 -3.99
C LEU A 30 7.70 -5.96 -4.17
N MET A 31 7.28 -6.20 -5.39
CA MET A 31 6.16 -7.09 -5.66
C MET A 31 6.50 -8.55 -5.39
N GLN A 32 7.72 -8.99 -5.71
CA GLN A 32 8.15 -10.34 -5.38
C GLN A 32 8.07 -10.61 -3.88
N ALA A 33 8.60 -9.71 -3.06
CA ALA A 33 8.56 -9.85 -1.61
C ALA A 33 7.11 -9.87 -1.10
N THR A 34 6.28 -8.98 -1.62
CA THR A 34 4.88 -8.86 -1.21
C THR A 34 4.09 -10.12 -1.55
N LEU A 35 4.29 -10.67 -2.74
CA LEU A 35 3.60 -11.88 -3.20
C LEU A 35 4.07 -13.15 -2.50
N MET A 36 5.20 -13.11 -1.80
CA MET A 36 5.66 -14.22 -0.94
C MET A 36 4.97 -14.24 0.41
N SER A 37 4.07 -13.30 0.67
CA SER A 37 3.36 -13.21 1.95
C SER A 37 2.58 -14.50 2.24
N PRO A 38 2.66 -15.04 3.46
CA PRO A 38 1.76 -16.11 3.85
C PRO A 38 0.32 -15.58 3.99
N SER A 39 -0.63 -16.49 3.84
CA SER A 39 -2.04 -16.16 4.05
C SER A 39 -2.76 -17.34 4.66
N SER A 40 -3.91 -17.09 5.28
CA SER A 40 -4.73 -18.13 5.88
C SER A 40 -5.14 -19.15 4.82
N LYS A 41 -4.89 -20.44 5.08
CA LYS A 41 -5.26 -21.56 4.20
C LYS A 41 -4.73 -21.38 2.77
N ARG A 42 -3.67 -20.62 2.58
CA ARG A 42 -3.10 -20.26 1.27
C ARG A 42 -4.15 -19.65 0.34
N SER A 43 -5.09 -18.91 0.90
CA SER A 43 -6.17 -18.30 0.13
C SER A 43 -5.68 -17.18 -0.79
N ASN A 44 -4.57 -16.52 -0.43
CA ASN A 44 -4.00 -15.40 -1.18
C ASN A 44 -5.09 -14.42 -1.63
N PRO A 45 -5.85 -13.83 -0.69
CA PRO A 45 -7.02 -13.03 -1.04
C PRO A 45 -6.66 -11.64 -1.53
N TRP A 46 -5.40 -11.22 -1.36
CA TRP A 46 -4.96 -9.87 -1.67
C TRP A 46 -4.66 -9.72 -3.16
N GLU A 47 -4.88 -8.50 -3.64
CA GLU A 47 -4.43 -8.02 -4.95
C GLU A 47 -3.83 -6.64 -4.74
N PHE A 48 -2.95 -6.23 -5.64
CA PHE A 48 -2.21 -4.99 -5.50
C PHE A 48 -2.35 -4.15 -6.75
N VAL A 49 -2.61 -2.85 -6.57
CA VAL A 49 -2.62 -1.89 -7.67
C VAL A 49 -1.44 -0.95 -7.49
N LEU A 50 -0.59 -0.89 -8.49
CA LEU A 50 0.53 0.03 -8.53
C LEU A 50 0.09 1.33 -9.19
N VAL A 51 0.28 2.45 -8.50
CA VAL A 51 -0.12 3.76 -9.00
C VAL A 51 1.10 4.66 -9.04
N ASP A 52 1.49 5.09 -10.22
CA ASP A 52 2.61 6.01 -10.43
C ASP A 52 2.21 7.23 -11.26
N GLU A 53 0.98 7.30 -11.75
CA GLU A 53 0.48 8.44 -12.50
C GLU A 53 0.17 9.61 -11.55
N PRO A 54 0.77 10.79 -11.78
CA PRO A 54 0.59 11.92 -10.87
C PRO A 54 -0.87 12.33 -10.62
N ALA A 55 -1.71 12.31 -11.64
CA ALA A 55 -3.12 12.68 -11.50
C ALA A 55 -3.85 11.70 -10.58
N THR A 56 -3.58 10.40 -10.69
CA THR A 56 -4.21 9.38 -9.83
C THR A 56 -3.68 9.48 -8.40
N LEU A 57 -2.37 9.71 -8.24
CA LEU A 57 -1.78 9.91 -6.91
C LEU A 57 -2.40 11.12 -6.22
N GLN A 58 -2.61 12.20 -6.95
CA GLN A 58 -3.25 13.40 -6.42
C GLN A 58 -4.70 13.11 -5.99
N ALA A 59 -5.45 12.35 -6.79
CA ALA A 59 -6.81 11.95 -6.43
C ALA A 59 -6.81 11.09 -5.17
N LEU A 60 -5.89 10.14 -5.05
CA LEU A 60 -5.77 9.28 -3.87
C LEU A 60 -5.37 10.06 -2.63
N ALA A 61 -4.61 11.14 -2.78
CA ALA A 61 -4.20 11.97 -1.64
C ALA A 61 -5.41 12.55 -0.89
N ALA A 62 -6.55 12.67 -1.54
CA ALA A 62 -7.80 13.15 -0.94
C ALA A 62 -8.66 12.04 -0.32
N CYS A 63 -8.15 10.80 -0.23
CA CYS A 63 -8.95 9.67 0.25
C CYS A 63 -9.26 9.72 1.75
N LYS A 64 -8.55 10.55 2.49
CA LYS A 64 -8.76 10.73 3.94
C LYS A 64 -8.83 12.21 4.28
N LYS A 65 -9.56 12.51 5.34
CA LYS A 65 -9.58 13.85 5.89
C LYS A 65 -8.18 14.29 6.34
N HIS A 66 -7.45 13.37 6.99
CA HIS A 66 -6.09 13.62 7.48
C HIS A 66 -5.21 12.39 7.25
N GLY A 67 -3.93 12.60 6.96
CA GLY A 67 -2.94 11.54 6.96
C GLY A 67 -2.67 10.90 5.60
N SER A 68 -3.21 11.44 4.50
CA SER A 68 -2.94 10.93 3.16
C SER A 68 -2.44 12.00 2.18
N GLN A 69 -2.40 13.26 2.58
CA GLN A 69 -2.10 14.38 1.70
C GLN A 69 -0.71 14.30 1.06
N PHE A 70 0.27 13.74 1.78
CA PHE A 70 1.65 13.61 1.28
C PHE A 70 1.75 12.68 0.06
N LEU A 71 0.72 11.90 -0.22
CA LEU A 71 0.71 10.96 -1.35
C LEU A 71 0.80 11.66 -2.71
N ASP A 72 0.36 12.92 -2.80
CA ASP A 72 0.43 13.68 -4.04
C ASP A 72 1.88 13.90 -4.54
N LYS A 73 2.86 13.77 -3.65
CA LYS A 73 4.28 13.94 -3.97
C LYS A 73 5.07 12.64 -3.90
N ALA A 74 4.40 11.51 -3.71
CA ALA A 74 5.06 10.21 -3.74
C ALA A 74 5.26 9.75 -5.19
N PRO A 75 6.37 9.07 -5.50
CA PRO A 75 6.57 8.54 -6.85
C PRO A 75 5.77 7.27 -7.14
N LEU A 76 5.31 6.58 -6.08
CA LEU A 76 4.58 5.33 -6.22
C LEU A 76 3.66 5.12 -5.02
N ALA A 77 2.47 4.64 -5.28
CA ALA A 77 1.58 4.10 -4.28
C ALA A 77 1.27 2.64 -4.62
N VAL A 78 1.20 1.81 -3.60
CA VAL A 78 0.73 0.43 -3.74
C VAL A 78 -0.57 0.33 -2.98
N VAL A 79 -1.66 0.10 -3.69
CA VAL A 79 -2.99 -0.05 -3.07
C VAL A 79 -3.21 -1.53 -2.81
N VAL A 80 -3.40 -1.87 -1.54
CA VAL A 80 -3.60 -3.25 -1.09
C VAL A 80 -5.09 -3.51 -1.02
N LEU A 81 -5.55 -4.44 -1.83
CA LEU A 81 -6.94 -4.85 -1.93
C LEU A 81 -7.08 -6.31 -1.50
N ALA A 82 -8.26 -6.70 -1.07
CA ALA A 82 -8.52 -8.10 -0.73
C ALA A 82 -9.94 -8.51 -1.10
N ASP A 83 -10.10 -9.77 -1.48
CA ASP A 83 -11.39 -10.39 -1.71
C ASP A 83 -11.84 -11.04 -0.40
N SER A 84 -12.81 -10.41 0.26
CA SER A 84 -13.32 -10.84 1.56
C SER A 84 -14.06 -12.18 1.49
N THR A 85 -14.42 -12.65 0.31
CA THR A 85 -15.08 -13.95 0.15
C THR A 85 -14.09 -15.12 0.11
N ARG A 86 -12.81 -14.84 -0.15
CA ARG A 86 -11.74 -15.85 -0.24
C ARG A 86 -11.10 -16.15 1.11
N SER A 87 -11.19 -15.24 2.07
CA SER A 87 -10.60 -15.40 3.40
C SER A 87 -11.45 -14.66 4.42
N ASP A 88 -11.80 -15.31 5.51
CA ASP A 88 -12.51 -14.67 6.63
C ASP A 88 -11.57 -13.81 7.49
N VAL A 89 -10.26 -13.96 7.28
CA VAL A 89 -9.24 -13.14 7.94
C VAL A 89 -8.47 -12.30 6.92
N TRP A 90 -9.16 -11.79 5.91
CA TRP A 90 -8.55 -11.01 4.83
C TRP A 90 -7.84 -9.75 5.32
N VAL A 91 -8.31 -9.14 6.41
CA VAL A 91 -7.65 -7.95 6.99
C VAL A 91 -6.26 -8.33 7.48
N GLU A 92 -6.14 -9.41 8.20
CA GLU A 92 -4.86 -9.91 8.70
C GLU A 92 -3.95 -10.30 7.54
N ASP A 93 -4.48 -11.05 6.56
CA ASP A 93 -3.71 -11.45 5.38
C ASP A 93 -3.16 -10.23 4.62
N ALA A 94 -3.98 -9.21 4.39
CA ALA A 94 -3.57 -7.98 3.71
C ALA A 94 -2.54 -7.19 4.54
N SER A 95 -2.72 -7.16 5.86
CA SER A 95 -1.81 -6.44 6.77
C SER A 95 -0.42 -7.08 6.79
N ILE A 96 -0.35 -8.41 6.76
CA ILE A 96 0.93 -9.13 6.70
C ILE A 96 1.65 -8.81 5.38
N ALA A 97 0.93 -8.85 4.26
CA ALA A 97 1.52 -8.50 2.97
C ALA A 97 2.03 -7.06 2.95
N ALA A 98 1.29 -6.14 3.53
CA ALA A 98 1.68 -4.73 3.59
C ALA A 98 2.96 -4.52 4.38
N ILE A 99 3.12 -5.19 5.53
CA ILE A 99 4.36 -5.03 6.31
C ILE A 99 5.57 -5.64 5.59
N LEU A 100 5.41 -6.75 4.88
CA LEU A 100 6.49 -7.32 4.08
C LEU A 100 6.91 -6.36 2.97
N LEU A 101 5.96 -5.70 2.33
CA LEU A 101 6.23 -4.66 1.34
C LEU A 101 7.07 -3.52 1.95
N GLN A 102 6.71 -3.05 3.15
CA GLN A 102 7.44 -1.99 3.82
C GLN A 102 8.85 -2.39 4.20
N LEU A 103 9.03 -3.63 4.67
CA LEU A 103 10.36 -4.13 5.04
C LEU A 103 11.26 -4.28 3.81
N GLU A 104 10.71 -4.77 2.69
CA GLU A 104 11.48 -4.84 1.44
C GLU A 104 11.84 -3.43 0.95
N ALA A 105 10.92 -2.48 1.06
CA ALA A 105 11.21 -1.09 0.70
C ALA A 105 12.41 -0.57 1.51
N GLU A 106 12.43 -0.82 2.82
CA GLU A 106 13.55 -0.41 3.68
C GLU A 106 14.86 -1.06 3.24
N ASP A 107 14.84 -2.37 2.94
CA ASP A 107 16.02 -3.10 2.46
C ASP A 107 16.55 -2.53 1.14
N LEU A 108 15.66 -2.01 0.30
CA LEU A 108 16.02 -1.41 -0.98
C LEU A 108 16.39 0.09 -0.87
N GLY A 109 16.42 0.64 0.33
CA GLY A 109 16.72 2.05 0.54
C GLY A 109 15.57 3.00 0.23
N LEU A 110 14.36 2.51 0.21
CA LEU A 110 13.15 3.30 -0.09
C LEU A 110 12.38 3.61 1.20
N GLY A 111 11.84 4.82 1.30
CA GLY A 111 10.93 5.18 2.38
C GLY A 111 9.51 4.75 2.07
N SER A 112 8.73 4.47 3.10
CA SER A 112 7.34 4.09 2.94
C SER A 112 6.48 4.61 4.09
N CYS A 113 5.17 4.67 3.88
CA CYS A 113 4.21 5.00 4.92
C CYS A 113 2.90 4.27 4.66
N TRP A 114 2.39 3.62 5.70
CA TRP A 114 1.07 3.00 5.67
C TRP A 114 -0.01 4.10 5.70
N ILE A 115 -0.94 4.03 4.76
CA ILE A 115 -2.12 4.90 4.77
C ILE A 115 -3.32 4.02 5.05
N GLN A 116 -3.89 4.19 6.25
CA GLN A 116 -5.08 3.45 6.66
C GLN A 116 -6.29 3.99 5.90
N VAL A 117 -6.92 3.14 5.09
CA VAL A 117 -8.12 3.49 4.32
C VAL A 117 -9.36 2.89 4.96
N ARG A 118 -9.31 1.62 5.33
CA ARG A 118 -10.41 0.92 5.99
C ARG A 118 -10.79 1.64 7.29
N LEU A 119 -12.07 1.84 7.52
CA LEU A 119 -12.61 2.50 8.72
C LEU A 119 -12.20 3.98 8.81
N ARG A 120 -12.00 4.64 7.68
CA ARG A 120 -11.67 6.07 7.60
C ARG A 120 -12.66 6.78 6.67
N GLN A 121 -12.63 8.10 6.70
CA GLN A 121 -13.53 8.96 5.92
C GLN A 121 -12.76 10.07 5.21
N THR A 122 -13.31 10.52 4.08
CA THR A 122 -12.82 11.70 3.36
C THR A 122 -13.18 12.98 4.10
N ALA A 123 -12.68 14.12 3.63
CA ALA A 123 -13.01 15.43 4.18
C ALA A 123 -14.52 15.71 4.11
N ASP A 124 -15.21 15.17 3.12
CA ASP A 124 -16.66 15.34 2.94
C ASP A 124 -17.50 14.32 3.73
N GLY A 125 -16.86 13.43 4.48
CA GLY A 125 -17.54 12.44 5.30
C GLY A 125 -17.89 11.15 4.57
N ASP A 126 -17.42 10.96 3.34
CA ASP A 126 -17.63 9.72 2.58
C ASP A 126 -16.69 8.64 3.08
N ASP A 127 -17.08 7.38 2.93
CA ASP A 127 -16.23 6.25 3.28
C ASP A 127 -14.97 6.22 2.41
N SER A 128 -13.79 6.14 3.04
CA SER A 128 -12.52 6.17 2.32
C SER A 128 -12.36 4.99 1.37
N GLU A 129 -12.80 3.79 1.77
CA GLU A 129 -12.74 2.62 0.88
C GLU A 129 -13.58 2.85 -0.39
N ALA A 130 -14.80 3.38 -0.22
CA ALA A 130 -15.67 3.68 -1.35
C ALA A 130 -15.04 4.72 -2.29
N TYR A 131 -14.39 5.73 -1.73
CA TYR A 131 -13.68 6.75 -2.50
C TYR A 131 -12.54 6.14 -3.32
N VAL A 132 -11.69 5.32 -2.70
CA VAL A 132 -10.56 4.69 -3.39
C VAL A 132 -11.06 3.75 -4.48
N ARG A 133 -12.12 2.97 -4.19
CA ARG A 133 -12.73 2.06 -5.18
C ARG A 133 -13.20 2.82 -6.42
N LYS A 134 -13.76 3.99 -6.21
CA LYS A 134 -14.26 4.83 -7.32
C LYS A 134 -13.10 5.42 -8.14
N VAL A 135 -12.06 5.90 -7.49
CA VAL A 135 -10.89 6.48 -8.16
C VAL A 135 -10.19 5.43 -9.03
N LEU A 136 -10.05 4.21 -8.53
CA LEU A 136 -9.32 3.13 -9.21
C LEU A 136 -10.21 2.24 -10.06
N ILE A 137 -11.53 2.41 -9.98
CA ILE A 137 -12.51 1.56 -10.67
C ILE A 137 -12.27 0.09 -10.29
N VAL A 138 -12.33 -0.18 -8.98
CA VAL A 138 -12.05 -1.50 -8.42
C VAL A 138 -13.23 -2.44 -8.69
N PRO A 139 -12.96 -3.70 -9.12
CA PRO A 139 -14.02 -4.70 -9.27
C PRO A 139 -14.76 -4.97 -7.96
N ASP A 140 -16.03 -5.37 -8.05
CA ASP A 140 -16.92 -5.52 -6.89
C ASP A 140 -16.45 -6.56 -5.88
N HIS A 141 -15.66 -7.55 -6.31
CA HIS A 141 -15.21 -8.63 -5.44
C HIS A 141 -14.03 -8.25 -4.52
N LEU A 142 -13.46 -7.06 -4.69
CA LEU A 142 -12.29 -6.60 -3.91
C LEU A 142 -12.64 -5.54 -2.88
#